data_2838e66b6b7f9d6cbdab7b51484bbdec
#
_entry.id   2838e66b6b7f9d6cbdab7b51484bbdec
#
_cell.length_a   1.000
_cell.length_b   1.000
_cell.length_c   1.000
_cell.angle_alpha   90.00
_cell.angle_beta   90.00
_cell.angle_gamma   90.00
#
_symmetry.space_group_name_H-M   'P 1'
#
loop_
_entity.id
_entity.type
_entity.pdbx_description
1 polymer ?
#
loop_
_entity_poly.entity_id
_entity_poly.type
_entity_poly.pdbx_seq_one_letter_code
_entity_poly.pdbx_strand_id
1 'polypeptide(L)'
;NAVIDKKQTTERIKKVCSYTGVNFYKLKKEINQCEYTRNAAELLQIAELVSDYLKLLYEHAPPTTKKLHWLVSVMKCFADEMYCSNISLKELATTYQKNEKYLGRLFQKELGTSFHEYLMQLRLHKAESLLLRGRDNIIDIAFDCGFNNISYFNRSFKKKHGMTPKEYRMKNGKI
;
A
#
# COMPACT_ATOMS: atom_id res chain seq x y z
N ASN A 1 12.17 9.78 -33.52
CA ASN A 1 12.40 9.91 -32.08
C ASN A 1 11.07 10.30 -31.43
N ALA A 2 10.25 9.29 -31.08
CA ALA A 2 9.03 9.54 -30.32
C ALA A 2 9.43 9.86 -28.88
N VAL A 3 9.25 11.10 -28.48
CA VAL A 3 9.37 11.52 -27.08
C VAL A 3 8.21 10.87 -26.34
N ILE A 4 8.50 9.80 -25.61
CA ILE A 4 7.51 9.10 -24.77
C ILE A 4 7.10 10.09 -23.68
N ASP A 5 5.84 10.53 -23.71
CA ASP A 5 5.29 11.34 -22.63
C ASP A 5 5.26 10.52 -21.35
N LYS A 6 6.25 10.76 -20.47
CA LYS A 6 6.39 10.09 -19.16
C LYS A 6 5.10 10.16 -18.33
N LYS A 7 4.32 11.24 -18.49
CA LYS A 7 3.06 11.44 -17.77
C LYS A 7 1.98 10.48 -18.29
N GLN A 8 1.87 10.34 -19.60
CA GLN A 8 0.90 9.45 -20.24
C GLN A 8 1.25 7.98 -19.99
N THR A 9 2.52 7.62 -20.01
CA THR A 9 2.99 6.26 -19.68
C THR A 9 2.72 5.92 -18.22
N THR A 10 2.99 6.83 -17.28
CA THR A 10 2.69 6.64 -15.86
C THR A 10 1.21 6.43 -15.62
N GLU A 11 0.33 7.20 -16.28
CA GLU A 11 -1.13 7.03 -16.15
C GLU A 11 -1.61 5.67 -16.71
N ARG A 12 -1.05 5.22 -17.82
CA ARG A 12 -1.36 3.89 -18.38
C ARG A 12 -0.94 2.75 -17.45
N ILE A 13 0.28 2.81 -16.89
CA ILE A 13 0.77 1.82 -15.92
C ILE A 13 -0.11 1.80 -14.67
N LYS A 14 -0.48 2.96 -14.13
CA LYS A 14 -1.42 3.06 -13.00
C LYS A 14 -2.75 2.40 -13.30
N LYS A 15 -3.29 2.63 -14.49
CA LYS A 15 -4.56 2.03 -14.94
C LYS A 15 -4.45 0.51 -15.02
N VAL A 16 -3.36 -0.03 -15.54
CA VAL A 16 -3.09 -1.48 -15.59
C VAL A 16 -2.98 -2.05 -14.17
N CYS A 17 -2.20 -1.43 -13.29
CA CYS A 17 -2.06 -1.86 -11.90
C CYS A 17 -3.40 -1.88 -11.15
N SER A 18 -4.29 -0.92 -11.43
CA SER A 18 -5.63 -0.88 -10.81
C SER A 18 -6.54 -2.03 -11.27
N TYR A 19 -6.38 -2.52 -12.49
CA TYR A 19 -7.15 -3.67 -13.00
C TYR A 19 -6.61 -5.00 -12.52
N THR A 20 -5.30 -5.10 -12.29
CA THR A 20 -4.61 -6.38 -12.04
C THR A 20 -4.31 -6.62 -10.57
N GLY A 21 -4.52 -5.62 -9.71
CA GLY A 21 -4.12 -5.67 -8.31
C GLY A 21 -2.60 -5.62 -8.09
N VAL A 22 -1.82 -5.42 -9.17
CA VAL A 22 -0.36 -5.26 -9.07
C VAL A 22 -0.04 -3.93 -8.39
N ASN A 23 0.89 -3.98 -7.43
CA ASN A 23 1.32 -2.80 -6.72
C ASN A 23 2.12 -1.85 -7.62
N PHE A 24 1.52 -0.71 -7.96
CA PHE A 24 2.15 0.31 -8.80
C PHE A 24 3.48 0.83 -8.22
N TYR A 25 3.55 1.03 -6.90
CA TYR A 25 4.75 1.57 -6.27
C TYR A 25 5.90 0.56 -6.25
N LYS A 26 5.58 -0.72 -6.04
CA LYS A 26 6.54 -1.81 -6.14
C LYS A 26 7.08 -1.91 -7.57
N LEU A 27 6.17 -1.95 -8.55
CA LEU A 27 6.53 -1.99 -9.96
C LEU A 27 7.37 -0.76 -10.36
N LYS A 28 7.00 0.43 -9.91
CA LYS A 28 7.77 1.67 -10.16
C LYS A 28 9.16 1.62 -9.54
N LYS A 29 9.29 1.07 -8.32
CA LYS A 29 10.59 0.90 -7.66
C LYS A 29 11.46 -0.08 -8.43
N GLU A 30 10.91 -1.20 -8.86
CA GLU A 30 11.62 -2.20 -9.67
C GLU A 30 12.03 -1.63 -11.02
N ILE A 31 11.15 -0.91 -11.71
CA ILE A 31 11.47 -0.22 -12.97
C ILE A 31 12.61 0.81 -12.78
N ASN A 32 12.57 1.58 -11.70
CA ASN A 32 13.62 2.58 -11.42
C ASN A 32 14.95 1.93 -10.98
N GLN A 33 14.95 0.71 -10.49
CA GLN A 33 16.15 -0.06 -10.14
C GLN A 33 16.72 -0.85 -11.31
N CYS A 34 15.95 -1.05 -12.38
CA CYS A 34 16.45 -1.67 -13.60
C CYS A 34 17.31 -0.68 -14.39
N GLU A 35 18.63 -0.85 -14.38
CA GLU A 35 19.60 -0.09 -15.19
C GLU A 35 19.46 -0.35 -16.71
N TYR A 36 18.42 -1.02 -17.14
CA TYR A 36 18.18 -1.38 -18.54
C TYR A 36 17.42 -0.29 -19.29
N THR A 37 18.11 0.81 -19.56
CA THR A 37 17.60 1.88 -20.47
C THR A 37 17.97 1.61 -21.94
N ARG A 38 18.12 0.37 -22.39
CA ARG A 38 18.65 0.12 -23.74
C ARG A 38 17.65 0.16 -24.87
N ASN A 39 16.34 0.04 -24.62
CA ASN A 39 15.39 0.22 -25.72
C ASN A 39 13.97 0.57 -25.24
N ALA A 40 13.58 1.83 -25.38
CA ALA A 40 12.24 2.29 -25.03
C ALA A 40 11.14 1.56 -25.84
N ALA A 41 11.46 1.07 -27.03
CA ALA A 41 10.53 0.30 -27.88
C ALA A 41 10.29 -1.11 -27.33
N GLU A 42 11.31 -1.80 -26.83
CA GLU A 42 11.15 -3.11 -26.20
C GLU A 42 10.36 -3.04 -24.89
N LEU A 43 10.57 -1.99 -24.07
CA LEU A 43 9.79 -1.76 -22.86
C LEU A 43 8.31 -1.49 -23.17
N LEU A 44 8.02 -0.80 -24.27
CA LEU A 44 6.65 -0.58 -24.76
C LEU A 44 6.01 -1.89 -25.21
N GLN A 45 6.72 -2.73 -25.97
CA GLN A 45 6.23 -4.04 -26.37
C GLN A 45 5.97 -4.97 -25.19
N ILE A 46 6.88 -5.00 -24.21
CA ILE A 46 6.69 -5.78 -22.98
C ILE A 46 5.47 -5.25 -22.19
N ALA A 47 5.31 -3.94 -22.08
CA ALA A 47 4.17 -3.33 -21.41
C ALA A 47 2.84 -3.63 -22.11
N GLU A 48 2.81 -3.69 -23.43
CA GLU A 48 1.64 -4.08 -24.22
C GLU A 48 1.31 -5.56 -24.07
N LEU A 49 2.31 -6.45 -24.17
CA LEU A 49 2.16 -7.88 -23.92
C LEU A 49 1.64 -8.19 -22.51
N VAL A 50 2.20 -7.53 -21.51
CA VAL A 50 1.73 -7.65 -20.12
C VAL A 50 0.31 -7.12 -19.97
N SER A 51 -0.04 -6.01 -20.62
CA SER A 51 -1.39 -5.46 -20.62
C SER A 51 -2.41 -6.42 -21.22
N ASP A 52 -2.07 -7.05 -22.34
CA ASP A 52 -2.97 -7.99 -23.02
C ASP A 52 -3.11 -9.32 -22.26
N TYR A 53 -2.02 -9.84 -21.70
CA TYR A 53 -2.06 -11.00 -20.81
C TYR A 53 -2.90 -10.73 -19.56
N LEU A 54 -2.80 -9.56 -18.98
CA LEU A 54 -3.58 -9.17 -17.82
C LEU A 54 -5.07 -8.94 -18.14
N LYS A 55 -5.40 -8.47 -19.34
CA LYS A 55 -6.79 -8.44 -19.82
C LYS A 55 -7.36 -9.85 -19.93
N LEU A 56 -6.59 -10.78 -20.49
CA LEU A 56 -6.98 -12.18 -20.63
C LEU A 56 -7.25 -12.85 -19.27
N LEU A 57 -6.36 -12.63 -18.30
CA LEU A 57 -6.54 -13.08 -16.91
C LEU A 57 -7.78 -12.46 -16.25
N TYR A 58 -8.07 -11.21 -16.55
CA TYR A 58 -9.21 -10.50 -16.01
C TYR A 58 -10.54 -10.98 -16.60
N GLU A 59 -10.58 -11.29 -17.88
CA GLU A 59 -11.77 -11.83 -18.55
C GLU A 59 -12.14 -13.23 -18.05
N HIS A 60 -11.14 -14.00 -17.59
CA HIS A 60 -11.29 -15.35 -17.04
C HIS A 60 -11.32 -15.40 -15.50
N ALA A 61 -11.16 -14.25 -14.80
CA ALA A 61 -11.24 -14.20 -13.36
C ALA A 61 -12.68 -14.46 -12.87
N PRO A 62 -12.88 -15.31 -11.85
CA PRO A 62 -14.20 -15.56 -11.33
C PRO A 62 -14.83 -14.26 -10.78
N PRO A 63 -16.15 -14.05 -10.92
CA PRO A 63 -16.85 -12.79 -10.62
C PRO A 63 -17.02 -12.49 -9.11
N THR A 64 -16.15 -12.99 -8.24
CA THR A 64 -16.34 -13.04 -6.80
C THR A 64 -15.76 -11.86 -6.00
N THR A 65 -15.10 -10.89 -6.64
CA THR A 65 -14.59 -9.71 -5.93
C THR A 65 -15.33 -8.45 -6.36
N LYS A 66 -16.01 -7.81 -5.41
CA LYS A 66 -16.57 -6.46 -5.59
C LYS A 66 -15.45 -5.56 -6.15
N LYS A 67 -15.58 -5.13 -7.41
CA LYS A 67 -14.60 -4.23 -8.04
C LYS A 67 -14.53 -2.93 -7.25
N LEU A 68 -13.42 -2.73 -6.56
CA LEU A 68 -13.14 -1.46 -5.92
C LEU A 68 -12.91 -0.38 -6.97
N HIS A 69 -13.29 0.85 -6.64
CA HIS A 69 -12.91 1.99 -7.46
C HIS A 69 -11.38 2.03 -7.58
N TRP A 70 -10.85 2.24 -8.79
CA TRP A 70 -9.40 2.15 -9.05
C TRP A 70 -8.52 3.01 -8.12
N LEU A 71 -9.01 4.22 -7.74
CA LEU A 71 -8.33 5.06 -6.77
C LEU A 71 -8.24 4.41 -5.38
N VAL A 72 -9.27 3.68 -4.95
CA VAL A 72 -9.26 2.97 -3.67
C VAL A 72 -8.27 1.82 -3.71
N SER A 73 -8.19 1.09 -4.82
CA SER A 73 -7.18 0.05 -5.03
C SER A 73 -5.76 0.63 -4.95
N VAL A 74 -5.52 1.79 -5.56
CA VAL A 74 -4.24 2.50 -5.47
C VAL A 74 -3.93 2.92 -4.04
N MET A 75 -4.90 3.54 -3.36
CA MET A 75 -4.74 3.99 -1.97
C MET A 75 -4.44 2.83 -1.03
N LYS A 76 -5.15 1.71 -1.21
CA LYS A 76 -4.93 0.48 -0.46
C LYS A 76 -3.52 -0.06 -0.70
N CYS A 77 -3.12 -0.21 -1.95
CA CYS A 77 -1.80 -0.66 -2.35
C CYS A 77 -0.68 0.23 -1.78
N PHE A 78 -0.88 1.55 -1.82
CA PHE A 78 0.04 2.52 -1.23
C PHE A 78 0.18 2.34 0.28
N ALA A 79 -0.95 2.14 0.98
CA ALA A 79 -0.94 1.88 2.41
C ALA A 79 -0.25 0.54 2.72
N ASP A 80 -0.60 -0.54 2.02
CA ASP A 80 -0.06 -1.89 2.24
C ASP A 80 1.48 -1.96 2.10
N GLU A 81 2.05 -1.14 1.21
CA GLU A 81 3.51 -1.13 0.96
C GLU A 81 4.27 -0.11 1.81
N MET A 82 3.63 0.99 2.16
CA MET A 82 4.30 2.15 2.74
C MET A 82 3.85 2.45 4.18
N TYR A 83 3.11 1.52 4.84
CA TYR A 83 2.54 1.78 6.18
C TYR A 83 3.58 2.15 7.24
N CYS A 84 4.83 1.69 7.12
CA CYS A 84 5.92 2.06 8.03
C CYS A 84 6.42 3.51 7.83
N SER A 85 6.11 4.12 6.68
CA SER A 85 6.53 5.49 6.36
C SER A 85 5.48 6.50 6.81
N ASN A 86 5.89 7.78 6.85
CA ASN A 86 4.96 8.86 7.16
C ASN A 86 4.14 9.24 5.92
N ILE A 87 3.15 8.41 5.60
CA ILE A 87 2.26 8.60 4.44
C ILE A 87 0.97 9.31 4.81
N SER A 88 0.47 10.09 3.87
CA SER A 88 -0.79 10.83 4.04
C SER A 88 -1.65 10.80 2.78
N LEU A 89 -2.96 10.99 2.95
CA LEU A 89 -3.87 11.19 1.81
C LEU A 89 -3.53 12.42 0.98
N LYS A 90 -2.87 13.42 1.59
CA LYS A 90 -2.46 14.65 0.91
C LYS A 90 -1.46 14.37 -0.22
N GLU A 91 -0.51 13.46 -0.01
CA GLU A 91 0.44 13.05 -1.06
C GLU A 91 -0.28 12.41 -2.24
N LEU A 92 -1.20 11.49 -1.97
CA LEU A 92 -2.01 10.85 -3.00
C LEU A 92 -2.93 11.86 -3.71
N ALA A 93 -3.52 12.79 -2.96
CA ALA A 93 -4.35 13.85 -3.51
C ALA A 93 -3.57 14.72 -4.51
N THR A 94 -2.35 15.12 -4.14
CA THR A 94 -1.46 15.87 -5.02
C THR A 94 -1.06 15.06 -6.26
N THR A 95 -0.62 13.81 -6.06
CA THR A 95 -0.17 12.92 -7.16
C THR A 95 -1.28 12.68 -8.19
N TYR A 96 -2.52 12.49 -7.73
CA TYR A 96 -3.66 12.17 -8.60
C TYR A 96 -4.52 13.39 -8.95
N GLN A 97 -4.11 14.61 -8.56
CA GLN A 97 -4.84 15.85 -8.79
C GLN A 97 -6.30 15.75 -8.31
N LYS A 98 -6.49 15.20 -7.11
CA LYS A 98 -7.79 15.03 -6.47
C LYS A 98 -7.83 15.76 -5.13
N ASN A 99 -9.03 16.06 -4.67
CA ASN A 99 -9.22 16.63 -3.34
C ASN A 99 -9.05 15.53 -2.26
N GLU A 100 -8.31 15.83 -1.19
CA GLU A 100 -8.05 14.88 -0.09
C GLU A 100 -9.35 14.41 0.58
N LYS A 101 -10.32 15.32 0.80
CA LYS A 101 -11.62 14.97 1.37
C LYS A 101 -12.41 14.01 0.46
N TYR A 102 -12.29 14.19 -0.85
CA TYR A 102 -12.89 13.26 -1.82
C TYR A 102 -12.30 11.86 -1.70
N LEU A 103 -10.97 11.76 -1.67
CA LEU A 103 -10.29 10.47 -1.50
C LEU A 103 -10.68 9.78 -0.20
N GLY A 104 -10.71 10.51 0.92
CA GLY A 104 -11.11 9.98 2.21
C GLY A 104 -12.55 9.43 2.22
N ARG A 105 -13.51 10.16 1.66
CA ARG A 105 -14.91 9.69 1.54
C ARG A 105 -15.02 8.47 0.62
N LEU A 106 -14.31 8.48 -0.50
CA LEU A 106 -14.32 7.37 -1.45
C LEU A 106 -13.77 6.09 -0.81
N PHE A 107 -12.65 6.20 -0.09
CA PHE A 107 -12.03 5.08 0.63
C PHE A 107 -12.99 4.51 1.68
N GLN A 108 -13.58 5.38 2.50
CA GLN A 108 -14.53 4.97 3.53
C GLN A 108 -15.81 4.35 2.96
N LYS A 109 -16.33 4.88 1.85
CA LYS A 109 -17.50 4.33 1.16
C LYS A 109 -17.26 2.90 0.64
N GLU A 110 -16.08 2.64 0.09
CA GLU A 110 -15.75 1.37 -0.54
C GLU A 110 -15.30 0.30 0.47
N LEU A 111 -14.51 0.69 1.49
CA LEU A 111 -13.88 -0.23 2.44
C LEU A 111 -14.52 -0.20 3.84
N GLY A 112 -15.47 0.70 4.11
CA GLY A 112 -16.15 0.82 5.41
C GLY A 112 -15.28 1.41 6.53
N THR A 113 -14.02 1.77 6.26
CA THR A 113 -13.08 2.32 7.24
C THR A 113 -12.35 3.53 6.67
N SER A 114 -11.88 4.44 7.52
CA SER A 114 -11.06 5.56 7.07
C SER A 114 -9.66 5.11 6.65
N PHE A 115 -9.01 5.85 5.76
CA PHE A 115 -7.63 5.57 5.35
C PHE A 115 -6.66 5.56 6.55
N HIS A 116 -6.86 6.48 7.49
CA HIS A 116 -6.06 6.52 8.72
C HIS A 116 -6.24 5.28 9.59
N GLU A 117 -7.48 4.83 9.78
CA GLU A 117 -7.74 3.60 10.54
C GLU A 117 -7.20 2.36 9.86
N TYR A 118 -7.34 2.28 8.54
CA TYR A 118 -6.76 1.20 7.74
C TYR A 118 -5.23 1.14 7.92
N LEU A 119 -4.55 2.28 7.78
CA LEU A 119 -3.10 2.40 8.00
C LEU A 119 -2.70 2.01 9.43
N MET A 120 -3.48 2.44 10.40
CA MET A 120 -3.27 2.08 11.81
C MET A 120 -3.38 0.57 12.05
N GLN A 121 -4.36 -0.09 11.43
CA GLN A 121 -4.50 -1.54 11.53
C GLN A 121 -3.31 -2.29 10.95
N LEU A 122 -2.78 -1.86 9.81
CA LEU A 122 -1.57 -2.43 9.21
C LEU A 122 -0.36 -2.32 10.15
N ARG A 123 -0.14 -1.13 10.70
CA ARG A 123 0.95 -0.87 11.66
C ARG A 123 0.84 -1.73 12.91
N LEU A 124 -0.34 -1.82 13.49
CA LEU A 124 -0.58 -2.65 14.67
C LEU A 124 -0.40 -4.14 14.37
N HIS A 125 -0.86 -4.61 13.21
CA HIS A 125 -0.66 -6.00 12.81
C HIS A 125 0.83 -6.35 12.63
N LYS A 126 1.61 -5.43 12.05
CA LYS A 126 3.08 -5.60 11.99
C LYS A 126 3.70 -5.65 13.38
N ALA A 127 3.28 -4.74 14.28
CA ALA A 127 3.77 -4.71 15.66
C ALA A 127 3.47 -6.02 16.41
N GLU A 128 2.27 -6.59 16.23
CA GLU A 128 1.91 -7.91 16.80
C GLU A 128 2.93 -8.97 16.39
N SER A 129 3.23 -9.07 15.11
CA SER A 129 4.17 -10.07 14.60
C SER A 129 5.60 -9.89 15.13
N LEU A 130 6.04 -8.64 15.35
CA LEU A 130 7.36 -8.34 15.92
C LEU A 130 7.40 -8.62 17.43
N LEU A 131 6.34 -8.27 18.15
CA LEU A 131 6.22 -8.57 19.59
C LEU A 131 6.27 -10.07 19.88
N LEU A 132 5.67 -10.91 19.02
CA LEU A 132 5.68 -12.37 19.17
C LEU A 132 7.07 -12.99 18.95
N ARG A 133 7.96 -12.32 18.21
CA ARG A 133 9.36 -12.76 18.02
C ARG A 133 10.23 -12.55 19.27
N GLY A 134 9.81 -11.66 20.17
CA GLY A 134 10.41 -11.47 21.51
C GLY A 134 11.76 -10.75 21.57
N ARG A 135 12.41 -10.45 20.44
CA ARG A 135 13.81 -10.00 20.40
C ARG A 135 14.01 -8.49 20.50
N ASP A 136 13.09 -7.71 19.93
CA ASP A 136 13.29 -6.27 19.74
C ASP A 136 12.71 -5.46 20.91
N ASN A 137 13.28 -4.26 21.17
CA ASN A 137 12.72 -3.33 22.14
C ASN A 137 11.33 -2.84 21.66
N ILE A 138 10.40 -2.66 22.59
CA ILE A 138 9.03 -2.18 22.30
C ILE A 138 9.03 -0.80 21.65
N ILE A 139 9.99 0.06 22.03
CA ILE A 139 10.13 1.40 21.47
C ILE A 139 10.57 1.28 20.00
N ASP A 140 11.55 0.45 19.72
CA ASP A 140 12.06 0.23 18.35
C ASP A 140 10.98 -0.38 17.46
N ILE A 141 10.24 -1.38 17.96
CA ILE A 141 9.08 -1.94 17.26
C ILE A 141 8.06 -0.86 16.90
N ALA A 142 7.76 0.08 17.80
CA ALA A 142 6.82 1.14 17.53
C ALA A 142 7.30 2.03 16.36
N PHE A 143 8.57 2.44 16.37
CA PHE A 143 9.15 3.25 15.29
C PHE A 143 9.25 2.48 13.96
N ASP A 144 9.69 1.24 13.99
CA ASP A 144 9.78 0.37 12.80
C ASP A 144 8.41 0.11 12.15
N CYS A 145 7.34 0.15 12.95
CA CYS A 145 5.97 0.08 12.46
C CYS A 145 5.40 1.42 11.99
N GLY A 146 6.19 2.51 12.01
CA GLY A 146 5.79 3.81 11.53
C GLY A 146 5.03 4.68 12.55
N PHE A 147 5.10 4.37 13.85
CA PHE A 147 4.58 5.25 14.89
C PHE A 147 5.62 6.31 15.25
N ASN A 148 5.25 7.58 15.19
CA ASN A 148 6.12 8.68 15.56
C ASN A 148 6.06 9.01 17.07
N ASN A 149 5.17 8.34 17.82
CA ASN A 149 4.95 8.58 19.25
C ASN A 149 4.59 7.29 19.97
N ILE A 150 5.42 6.92 20.94
CA ILE A 150 5.27 5.69 21.72
C ILE A 150 3.98 5.69 22.57
N SER A 151 3.57 6.84 23.11
CA SER A 151 2.34 6.94 23.90
C SER A 151 1.10 6.71 23.03
N TYR A 152 1.14 7.18 21.78
CA TYR A 152 0.08 6.94 20.83
C TYR A 152 0.03 5.46 20.38
N PHE A 153 1.19 4.85 20.15
CA PHE A 153 1.32 3.42 19.90
C PHE A 153 0.69 2.58 21.03
N ASN A 154 1.12 2.83 22.27
CA ASN A 154 0.65 2.08 23.44
C ASN A 154 -0.88 2.19 23.61
N ARG A 155 -1.46 3.37 23.44
CA ARG A 155 -2.91 3.60 23.52
C ARG A 155 -3.65 2.86 22.40
N SER A 156 -3.15 2.95 21.17
CA SER A 156 -3.76 2.31 20.00
C SER A 156 -3.69 0.80 20.10
N PHE A 157 -2.56 0.26 20.56
CA PHE A 157 -2.37 -1.17 20.77
C PHE A 157 -3.29 -1.69 21.89
N LYS A 158 -3.34 -0.99 23.03
CA LYS A 158 -4.23 -1.36 24.13
C LYS A 158 -5.71 -1.28 23.73
N LYS A 159 -6.09 -0.28 22.93
CA LYS A 159 -7.47 -0.18 22.40
C LYS A 159 -7.85 -1.38 21.54
N LYS A 160 -6.92 -1.89 20.72
CA LYS A 160 -7.17 -3.04 19.83
C LYS A 160 -7.16 -4.38 20.56
N HIS A 161 -6.21 -4.58 21.50
CA HIS A 161 -5.94 -5.89 22.12
C HIS A 161 -6.40 -6.00 23.56
N GLY A 162 -6.90 -4.92 24.17
CA GLY A 162 -7.29 -4.91 25.59
C GLY A 162 -6.11 -4.88 26.56
N MET A 163 -4.88 -4.99 26.08
CA MET A 163 -3.64 -5.05 26.89
C MET A 163 -2.51 -4.25 26.24
N THR A 164 -1.51 -3.89 27.05
CA THR A 164 -0.33 -3.17 26.58
C THR A 164 0.58 -4.07 25.70
N PRO A 165 1.45 -3.51 24.85
CA PRO A 165 2.42 -4.29 24.07
C PRO A 165 3.32 -5.18 24.93
N LYS A 166 3.69 -4.73 26.13
CA LYS A 166 4.49 -5.50 27.10
C LYS A 166 3.74 -6.72 27.61
N GLU A 167 2.51 -6.52 28.05
CA GLU A 167 1.63 -7.61 28.52
C GLU A 167 1.34 -8.62 27.40
N TYR A 168 1.12 -8.11 26.18
CA TYR A 168 0.89 -8.95 25.00
C TYR A 168 2.09 -9.84 24.69
N ARG A 169 3.32 -9.29 24.74
CA ARG A 169 4.57 -10.04 24.56
C ARG A 169 4.73 -11.11 25.63
N MET A 170 4.52 -10.76 26.90
CA MET A 170 4.66 -11.71 28.02
C MET A 170 3.67 -12.88 27.94
N LYS A 171 2.46 -12.61 27.47
CA LYS A 171 1.40 -13.61 27.36
C LYS A 171 1.54 -14.51 26.13
N ASN A 172 1.98 -13.98 25.00
CA ASN A 172 1.92 -14.65 23.70
C ASN A 172 3.28 -14.80 23.02
N GLY A 173 4.34 -14.13 23.50
CA GLY A 173 5.67 -14.21 22.91
C GLY A 173 6.30 -15.59 23.10
N LYS A 174 7.03 -16.05 22.09
CA LYS A 174 7.90 -17.22 22.24
C LYS A 174 9.16 -16.77 22.96
N ILE A 175 9.32 -17.21 24.20
CA ILE A 175 10.56 -17.06 24.97
C ILE A 175 11.62 -17.97 24.36
#